data_b02f1a3f7a47d29cdb62451462152a35
#
_entry.id   b02f1a3f7a47d29cdb62451462152a35
#
_cell.length_a   1.000
_cell.length_b   1.000
_cell.length_c   1.000
_cell.angle_alpha   90.00
_cell.angle_beta   90.00
_cell.angle_gamma   90.00
#
_symmetry.space_group_name_H-M   'P 1'
#
loop_
_entity.id
_entity.type
_entity.pdbx_description
1 polymer ?
#
loop_
_entity_poly.entity_id
_entity_poly.type
_entity_poly.pdbx_seq_one_letter_code
_entity_poly.pdbx_strand_id
1 'polypeptide(L)'
;MAVKLQKETGAHVKFINLSGGVGIAYKPDQTPNDIREIGEGVRKYTKKYLFGRVGDVAIYTEMGRFMMGPYGCLVTKAIHEKHTHKEYIGVDACAVNLMRPAMYGAYHHITVMGK
;
A
#
# COMPACT_ATOMS: atom_id res chain seq x y z
N MET A 1 -11.12 13.51 16.48
CA MET A 1 -12.10 12.44 16.81
C MET A 1 -11.79 11.79 18.16
N ALA A 2 -10.65 11.13 18.39
CA ALA A 2 -10.31 10.45 19.65
C ALA A 2 -10.48 11.31 20.92
N VAL A 3 -9.91 12.53 20.91
CA VAL A 3 -10.04 13.48 22.04
C VAL A 3 -11.52 13.83 22.33
N LYS A 4 -12.33 14.04 21.27
CA LYS A 4 -13.75 14.34 21.41
C LYS A 4 -14.51 13.14 22.00
N LEU A 5 -14.27 11.94 21.45
CA LEU A 5 -14.89 10.72 21.94
C LEU A 5 -14.60 10.50 23.44
N GLN A 6 -13.34 10.60 23.85
CA GLN A 6 -12.97 10.43 25.26
C GLN A 6 -13.62 11.46 26.17
N LYS A 7 -13.70 12.73 25.74
CA LYS A 7 -14.36 13.78 26.54
C LYS A 7 -15.88 13.59 26.69
N GLU A 8 -16.54 13.14 25.61
CA GLU A 8 -18.01 13.03 25.61
C GLU A 8 -18.52 11.74 26.24
N THR A 9 -17.73 10.66 26.17
CA THR A 9 -18.19 9.33 26.63
C THR A 9 -17.46 8.81 27.86
N GLY A 10 -16.32 9.43 28.25
CA GLY A 10 -15.44 8.89 29.29
C GLY A 10 -14.65 7.64 28.85
N ALA A 11 -14.80 7.21 27.58
CA ALA A 11 -14.12 6.04 27.07
C ALA A 11 -12.60 6.27 27.00
N HIS A 12 -11.81 5.30 27.46
CA HIS A 12 -10.37 5.36 27.35
C HIS A 12 -9.90 4.80 26.00
N VAL A 13 -9.28 5.67 25.19
CA VAL A 13 -8.72 5.30 23.87
C VAL A 13 -7.35 4.66 24.09
N LYS A 14 -7.24 3.35 23.93
CA LYS A 14 -5.99 2.60 24.11
C LYS A 14 -5.09 2.64 22.86
N PHE A 15 -5.68 2.67 21.69
CA PHE A 15 -4.93 2.74 20.43
C PHE A 15 -5.68 3.48 19.34
N ILE A 16 -4.95 3.95 18.34
CA ILE A 16 -5.47 4.52 17.11
C ILE A 16 -4.79 3.79 15.95
N ASN A 17 -5.60 3.18 15.10
CA ASN A 17 -5.10 2.59 13.85
C ASN A 17 -5.27 3.61 12.71
N LEU A 18 -4.15 3.99 12.11
CA LEU A 18 -4.11 4.91 10.96
C LEU A 18 -4.40 4.20 9.63
N SER A 19 -4.69 2.88 9.70
CA SER A 19 -4.89 2.05 8.51
C SER A 19 -3.62 1.96 7.64
N GLY A 20 -3.78 1.76 6.32
CA GLY A 20 -2.68 1.60 5.38
C GLY A 20 -2.67 2.67 4.31
N GLY A 21 -2.38 2.26 3.09
CA GLY A 21 -2.44 3.13 1.91
C GLY A 21 -1.10 3.75 1.49
N VAL A 22 -0.01 3.50 2.23
CA VAL A 22 1.32 3.91 1.79
C VAL A 22 1.67 3.19 0.50
N GLY A 23 1.93 3.96 -0.56
CA GLY A 23 2.27 3.46 -1.89
C GLY A 23 3.72 3.02 -2.00
N ILE A 24 4.01 2.31 -3.09
CA ILE A 24 5.36 1.93 -3.50
C ILE A 24 5.66 2.49 -4.88
N ALA A 25 6.92 2.62 -5.24
CA ALA A 25 7.35 2.89 -6.61
C ALA A 25 7.11 1.64 -7.46
N TYR A 26 6.40 1.79 -8.58
CA TYR A 26 6.16 0.73 -9.56
C TYR A 26 7.03 0.88 -10.81
N LYS A 27 7.62 2.04 -11.01
CA LYS A 27 8.47 2.35 -12.15
C LYS A 27 9.82 2.85 -11.67
N PRO A 28 10.89 2.63 -12.43
CA PRO A 28 12.25 3.07 -12.07
C PRO A 28 12.40 4.57 -11.85
N ASP A 29 11.57 5.38 -12.51
CA ASP A 29 11.55 6.84 -12.43
C ASP A 29 10.73 7.40 -11.26
N GLN A 30 10.03 6.56 -10.52
CA GLN A 30 9.25 6.95 -9.35
C GLN A 30 10.11 6.98 -8.09
N THR A 31 9.98 8.06 -7.32
CA THR A 31 10.61 8.15 -6.00
C THR A 31 9.82 7.31 -4.98
N PRO A 32 10.46 6.36 -4.30
CA PRO A 32 9.81 5.60 -3.24
C PRO A 32 9.47 6.50 -2.04
N ASN A 33 8.41 6.14 -1.33
CA ASN A 33 8.07 6.81 -0.07
C ASN A 33 9.11 6.49 1.01
N ASP A 34 9.57 7.51 1.72
CA ASP A 34 10.45 7.32 2.89
C ASP A 34 9.60 7.05 4.14
N ILE A 35 9.72 5.83 4.66
CA ILE A 35 9.00 5.41 5.87
C ILE A 35 9.46 6.17 7.11
N ARG A 36 10.70 6.65 7.14
CA ARG A 36 11.23 7.43 8.27
C ARG A 36 10.57 8.80 8.33
N GLU A 37 10.45 9.47 7.18
CA GLU A 37 9.75 10.75 7.07
C GLU A 37 8.29 10.61 7.48
N ILE A 38 7.62 9.54 7.03
CA ILE A 38 6.25 9.23 7.43
C ILE A 38 6.17 9.03 8.95
N GLY A 39 7.08 8.26 9.52
CA GLY A 39 7.15 8.00 10.97
C GLY A 39 7.39 9.29 11.79
N GLU A 40 8.26 10.17 11.32
CA GLU A 40 8.49 11.48 11.95
C GLU A 40 7.25 12.37 11.89
N GLY A 41 6.56 12.37 10.76
CA GLY A 41 5.29 13.08 10.61
C GLY A 41 4.23 12.56 11.57
N VAL A 42 4.05 11.25 11.66
CA VAL A 42 3.13 10.61 12.62
C VAL A 42 3.48 11.01 14.04
N ARG A 43 4.74 10.92 14.43
CA ARG A 43 5.21 11.30 15.77
C ARG A 43 4.95 12.77 16.09
N LYS A 44 5.24 13.67 15.14
CA LYS A 44 5.00 15.12 15.27
C LYS A 44 3.53 15.42 15.53
N TYR A 45 2.63 14.83 14.71
CA TYR A 45 1.20 15.08 14.82
C TYR A 45 0.57 14.41 16.04
N THR A 46 1.03 13.21 16.42
CA THR A 46 0.61 12.55 17.67
C THR A 46 0.96 13.41 18.88
N LYS A 47 2.18 13.93 18.97
CA LYS A 47 2.59 14.84 20.03
C LYS A 47 1.73 16.11 20.05
N LYS A 48 1.46 16.71 18.88
CA LYS A 48 0.71 17.96 18.79
C LYS A 48 -0.76 17.82 19.19
N TYR A 49 -1.40 16.73 18.79
CA TYR A 49 -2.86 16.60 18.88
C TYR A 49 -3.38 15.60 19.92
N LEU A 50 -2.59 14.61 20.30
CA LEU A 50 -2.99 13.52 21.18
C LEU A 50 -2.30 13.56 22.55
N PHE A 51 -1.01 13.86 22.57
CA PHE A 51 -0.22 13.86 23.81
C PHE A 51 -0.84 14.78 24.87
N GLY A 52 -1.00 14.28 26.08
CA GLY A 52 -1.63 14.99 27.20
C GLY A 52 -3.14 15.20 27.09
N ARG A 53 -3.78 14.69 26.02
CA ARG A 53 -5.24 14.84 25.81
C ARG A 53 -6.02 13.54 25.85
N VAL A 54 -5.40 12.42 25.49
CA VAL A 54 -6.00 11.08 25.49
C VAL A 54 -5.21 10.07 26.32
N GLY A 55 -4.18 10.54 27.04
CA GLY A 55 -3.28 9.65 27.81
C GLY A 55 -2.32 8.87 26.89
N ASP A 56 -1.86 7.73 27.37
CA ASP A 56 -1.00 6.84 26.59
C ASP A 56 -1.82 6.12 25.52
N VAL A 57 -1.53 6.42 24.28
CA VAL A 57 -2.21 5.84 23.12
C VAL A 57 -1.19 5.21 22.17
N ALA A 58 -1.40 3.94 21.82
CA ALA A 58 -0.60 3.27 20.81
C ALA A 58 -1.05 3.65 19.39
N ILE A 59 -0.10 3.81 18.48
CA ILE A 59 -0.40 4.07 17.06
C ILE A 59 -0.06 2.81 16.26
N TYR A 60 -1.04 2.34 15.50
CA TYR A 60 -0.91 1.20 14.60
C TYR A 60 -1.08 1.62 13.14
N THR A 61 -0.46 0.85 12.26
CA THR A 61 -0.58 1.00 10.81
C THR A 61 -0.69 -0.37 10.15
N GLU A 62 -1.32 -0.42 8.95
CA GLU A 62 -1.55 -1.65 8.17
C GLU A 62 -0.94 -1.47 6.78
N MET A 63 0.38 -1.41 6.70
CA MET A 63 1.12 -1.06 5.47
C MET A 63 1.45 -2.27 4.60
N GLY A 64 0.50 -3.19 4.36
CA GLY A 64 0.75 -4.46 3.65
C GLY A 64 1.46 -4.29 2.32
N ARG A 65 0.96 -3.41 1.44
CA ARG A 65 1.59 -3.14 0.14
C ARG A 65 3.00 -2.60 0.28
N PHE A 66 3.21 -1.64 1.17
CA PHE A 66 4.53 -1.04 1.39
C PHE A 66 5.55 -2.10 1.84
N MET A 67 5.14 -3.00 2.73
CA MET A 67 6.01 -4.03 3.28
C MET A 67 6.31 -5.16 2.29
N MET A 68 5.31 -5.62 1.53
CA MET A 68 5.41 -6.84 0.73
C MET A 68 5.45 -6.60 -0.79
N GLY A 69 4.87 -5.51 -1.25
CA GLY A 69 4.72 -5.24 -2.68
C GLY A 69 6.03 -5.20 -3.48
N PRO A 70 7.13 -4.63 -2.96
CA PRO A 70 8.42 -4.61 -3.65
C PRO A 70 9.07 -5.99 -3.82
N TYR A 71 8.66 -6.99 -3.05
CA TYR A 71 9.29 -8.30 -2.96
C TYR A 71 8.48 -9.43 -3.57
N GLY A 72 7.27 -9.13 -4.09
CA GLY A 72 6.40 -10.10 -4.73
C GLY A 72 6.42 -9.99 -6.25
N CYS A 73 6.32 -11.11 -6.94
CA CYS A 73 6.12 -11.16 -8.39
C CYS A 73 5.14 -12.25 -8.79
N LEU A 74 4.48 -12.07 -9.91
CA LEU A 74 3.76 -13.13 -10.61
C LEU A 74 4.67 -13.68 -11.70
N VAL A 75 5.00 -14.97 -11.61
CA VAL A 75 5.74 -15.68 -12.66
C VAL A 75 4.73 -16.41 -13.54
N THR A 76 4.83 -16.23 -14.85
CA THR A 76 3.91 -16.82 -15.82
C THR A 76 4.64 -17.11 -17.12
N LYS A 77 4.12 -18.07 -17.89
CA LYS A 77 4.67 -18.48 -19.18
C LYS A 77 3.85 -17.91 -20.32
N ALA A 78 4.51 -17.36 -21.33
CA ALA A 78 3.86 -17.04 -22.60
C ALA A 78 3.51 -18.34 -23.33
N ILE A 79 2.24 -18.52 -23.67
CA ILE A 79 1.72 -19.76 -24.29
C ILE A 79 1.05 -19.54 -25.62
N HIS A 80 0.75 -18.27 -25.96
CA HIS A 80 0.02 -17.94 -27.18
C HIS A 80 0.31 -16.51 -27.63
N GLU A 81 0.28 -16.30 -28.94
CA GLU A 81 0.33 -14.97 -29.58
C GLU A 81 -0.94 -14.74 -30.37
N LYS A 82 -1.46 -13.52 -30.32
CA LYS A 82 -2.63 -13.11 -31.09
C LYS A 82 -2.36 -11.75 -31.78
N HIS A 83 -2.42 -11.77 -33.08
CA HIS A 83 -2.21 -10.62 -33.96
C HIS A 83 -3.56 -10.10 -34.48
N THR A 84 -3.98 -8.92 -34.01
CA THR A 84 -5.22 -8.26 -34.44
C THR A 84 -4.95 -6.77 -34.65
N HIS A 85 -5.82 -5.87 -34.16
CA HIS A 85 -5.55 -4.42 -34.13
C HIS A 85 -4.40 -4.05 -33.17
N LYS A 86 -4.02 -4.97 -32.31
CA LYS A 86 -2.85 -4.91 -31.42
C LYS A 86 -2.22 -6.30 -31.31
N GLU A 87 -0.97 -6.31 -30.88
CA GLU A 87 -0.26 -7.53 -30.55
C GLU A 87 -0.57 -7.93 -29.11
N TYR A 88 -0.91 -9.18 -28.90
CA TYR A 88 -1.22 -9.74 -27.58
C TYR A 88 -0.37 -10.98 -27.32
N ILE A 89 0.12 -11.09 -26.11
CA ILE A 89 0.76 -12.32 -25.60
C ILE A 89 -0.19 -12.94 -24.58
N GLY A 90 -0.68 -14.13 -24.90
CA GLY A 90 -1.43 -14.95 -23.96
C GLY A 90 -0.49 -15.66 -22.99
N VAL A 91 -0.84 -15.66 -21.74
CA VAL A 91 -0.06 -16.29 -20.66
C VAL A 91 -0.90 -17.32 -19.91
N ASP A 92 -0.25 -18.23 -19.20
CA ASP A 92 -0.91 -19.26 -18.36
C ASP A 92 -1.41 -18.71 -17.01
N ALA A 93 -1.65 -17.43 -16.95
CA ALA A 93 -2.25 -16.74 -15.81
C ALA A 93 -3.43 -15.90 -16.26
N CYS A 94 -4.33 -15.57 -15.38
CA CYS A 94 -5.49 -14.76 -15.68
C CYS A 94 -5.69 -13.62 -14.67
N ALA A 95 -6.74 -12.83 -14.86
CA ALA A 95 -6.99 -11.65 -14.02
C ALA A 95 -7.11 -11.96 -12.53
N VAL A 96 -7.55 -13.18 -12.15
CA VAL A 96 -7.65 -13.55 -10.72
C VAL A 96 -6.29 -13.74 -10.04
N ASN A 97 -5.24 -14.02 -10.81
CA ASN A 97 -3.89 -14.16 -10.27
C ASN A 97 -3.26 -12.78 -9.97
N LEU A 98 -3.65 -11.75 -10.74
CA LEU A 98 -3.22 -10.38 -10.54
C LEU A 98 -4.36 -9.41 -10.91
N MET A 99 -5.29 -9.21 -9.99
CA MET A 99 -6.52 -8.45 -10.25
C MET A 99 -6.31 -6.94 -10.41
N ARG A 100 -5.28 -6.38 -9.81
CA ARG A 100 -5.11 -4.91 -9.74
C ARG A 100 -5.08 -4.20 -11.09
N PRO A 101 -4.43 -4.69 -12.15
CA PRO A 101 -4.49 -4.06 -13.47
C PRO A 101 -5.90 -3.97 -14.01
N ALA A 102 -6.69 -5.04 -13.89
CA ALA A 102 -8.05 -5.10 -14.40
C ALA A 102 -9.03 -4.24 -13.56
N MET A 103 -8.90 -4.23 -12.24
CA MET A 103 -9.84 -3.55 -11.35
C MET A 103 -9.54 -2.06 -11.16
N TYR A 104 -8.26 -1.68 -11.18
CA TYR A 104 -7.83 -0.33 -10.80
C TYR A 104 -6.98 0.36 -11.88
N GLY A 105 -6.80 -0.26 -13.04
CA GLY A 105 -5.85 0.26 -14.04
C GLY A 105 -4.41 0.36 -13.53
N ALA A 106 -4.07 -0.44 -12.52
CA ALA A 106 -2.77 -0.33 -11.86
C ALA A 106 -1.65 -0.83 -12.77
N TYR A 107 -0.58 -0.06 -12.83
CA TYR A 107 0.64 -0.49 -13.51
C TYR A 107 1.38 -1.53 -12.68
N HIS A 108 1.85 -2.59 -13.34
CA HIS A 108 2.85 -3.53 -12.85
C HIS A 108 3.91 -3.71 -13.93
N HIS A 109 5.17 -3.65 -13.52
CA HIS A 109 6.29 -3.84 -14.45
C HIS A 109 6.32 -5.28 -14.96
N ILE A 110 6.58 -5.45 -16.25
CA ILE A 110 6.72 -6.77 -16.89
C ILE A 110 8.18 -6.93 -17.30
N THR A 111 8.79 -8.02 -16.86
CA THR A 111 10.14 -8.42 -17.25
C THR A 111 10.07 -9.72 -18.03
N VAL A 112 10.68 -9.76 -19.20
CA VAL A 112 10.81 -10.98 -20.00
C VAL A 112 12.13 -11.63 -19.65
N MET A 113 12.06 -12.86 -19.10
CA MET A 113 13.27 -13.61 -18.72
C MET A 113 14.07 -14.02 -19.95
N GLY A 114 15.38 -13.82 -19.90
CA GLY A 114 16.28 -14.20 -21.00
C GLY A 114 16.40 -13.21 -22.16
N LYS A 115 15.83 -12.01 -21.99
CA LYS A 115 15.97 -10.92 -22.98
C LYS A 115 16.46 -9.64 -22.30
#